data_7dc2e7d204507d58912bf29902d9c668
#
_entry.id   7dc2e7d204507d58912bf29902d9c668
#
_cell.length_a   1.000
_cell.length_b   1.000
_cell.length_c   1.000
_cell.angle_alpha   90.00
_cell.angle_beta   90.00
_cell.angle_gamma   90.00
#
_symmetry.space_group_name_H-M   'P 1'
#
loop_
_entity.id
_entity.type
_entity.pdbx_description
1 polymer ?
#
loop_
_entity_poly.entity_id
_entity_poly.type
_entity_poly.pdbx_seq_one_letter_code
_entity_poly.pdbx_strand_id
1 'polypeptide(L)'
;MNAWEQRKFGELAEYKKGPFGSTITKSMFVPKSDESVKVYEQQNAINKDSSLERYFLPKEYAYTKLKAFEVHSGDIIVSCAGTIGEIYEIPDNAEYGVINQALMRVRVDEKIVDKRMFIIAFSNMINEFTRTHSNGSAIKNIPPFADLKPMKVLMPSMEEQKVISECFEKMDYLITLHHRKLICVKNALKFTQNDIIREKL
;
A
#
# COMPACT_ATOMS: atom_id res chain seq x y z
N MET A 1 -24.99 -19.27 -13.65
CA MET A 1 -24.33 -18.14 -12.92
C MET A 1 -23.81 -18.72 -11.60
N ASN A 2 -22.51 -18.80 -11.44
CA ASN A 2 -21.95 -19.21 -10.15
C ASN A 2 -22.21 -18.06 -9.15
N ALA A 3 -22.86 -18.39 -8.02
CA ALA A 3 -23.09 -17.40 -6.97
C ALA A 3 -21.73 -16.98 -6.37
N TRP A 4 -21.57 -15.71 -6.05
CA TRP A 4 -20.40 -15.23 -5.33
C TRP A 4 -20.30 -15.91 -3.98
N GLU A 5 -19.10 -16.36 -3.65
CA GLU A 5 -18.83 -17.09 -2.41
C GLU A 5 -18.51 -16.13 -1.26
N GLN A 6 -19.10 -16.38 -0.08
CA GLN A 6 -18.75 -15.63 1.11
C GLN A 6 -17.46 -16.18 1.72
N ARG A 7 -16.42 -15.36 1.78
CA ARG A 7 -15.12 -15.66 2.38
C ARG A 7 -14.85 -14.74 3.57
N LYS A 8 -13.85 -15.06 4.39
CA LYS A 8 -13.33 -14.16 5.42
C LYS A 8 -12.00 -13.59 4.98
N PHE A 9 -11.71 -12.34 5.33
CA PHE A 9 -10.41 -11.74 4.99
C PHE A 9 -9.23 -12.53 5.54
N GLY A 10 -9.38 -13.17 6.71
CA GLY A 10 -8.33 -14.01 7.29
C GLY A 10 -8.00 -15.26 6.48
N GLU A 11 -8.85 -15.67 5.55
CA GLU A 11 -8.64 -16.82 4.66
C GLU A 11 -7.92 -16.42 3.36
N LEU A 12 -7.95 -15.14 3.00
CA LEU A 12 -7.48 -14.63 1.70
C LEU A 12 -6.01 -14.17 1.73
N ALA A 13 -5.47 -13.89 2.92
CA ALA A 13 -4.14 -13.34 3.05
C ALA A 13 -3.53 -13.57 4.44
N GLU A 14 -2.21 -13.52 4.51
CA GLU A 14 -1.45 -13.38 5.75
C GLU A 14 -1.30 -11.90 6.11
N TYR A 15 -1.56 -11.56 7.36
CA TYR A 15 -1.45 -10.20 7.87
C TYR A 15 -0.38 -10.11 8.95
N LYS A 16 0.53 -9.17 8.82
CA LYS A 16 1.57 -8.90 9.80
C LYS A 16 1.66 -7.41 10.09
N LYS A 17 1.21 -7.00 11.28
CA LYS A 17 1.43 -5.62 11.75
C LYS A 17 2.90 -5.43 12.09
N GLY A 18 3.43 -4.24 11.81
CA GLY A 18 4.80 -3.89 12.14
C GLY A 18 5.13 -4.05 13.63
N PRO A 19 6.40 -4.10 13.99
CA PRO A 19 6.85 -4.39 15.35
C PRO A 19 6.39 -3.32 16.34
N PHE A 20 6.40 -3.64 17.63
CA PHE A 20 6.15 -2.64 18.66
C PHE A 20 7.18 -1.49 18.58
N GLY A 21 6.79 -0.27 18.95
CA GLY A 21 7.63 0.90 18.83
C GLY A 21 8.97 0.81 19.59
N SER A 22 9.04 0.01 20.66
CA SER A 22 10.29 -0.29 21.38
C SER A 22 11.26 -1.21 20.63
N THR A 23 10.79 -1.93 19.60
CA THR A 23 11.62 -2.84 18.80
C THR A 23 12.48 -2.09 17.79
N ILE A 24 11.99 -0.97 17.26
CA ILE A 24 12.73 -0.09 16.36
C ILE A 24 12.74 1.30 16.96
N THR A 25 13.89 1.71 17.51
CA THR A 25 14.07 3.04 18.13
C THR A 25 14.99 3.90 17.28
N LYS A 26 14.90 5.23 17.49
CA LYS A 26 15.73 6.20 16.73
C LYS A 26 17.22 5.96 16.87
N SER A 27 17.67 5.48 18.03
CA SER A 27 19.08 5.19 18.32
C SER A 27 19.64 4.00 17.55
N MET A 28 18.79 3.17 16.94
CA MET A 28 19.19 1.99 16.16
C MET A 28 19.41 2.31 14.69
N PHE A 29 19.00 3.48 14.22
CA PHE A 29 19.17 3.83 12.82
C PHE A 29 20.64 4.11 12.48
N VAL A 30 21.04 3.60 11.33
CA VAL A 30 22.37 3.74 10.76
C VAL A 30 22.33 4.40 9.40
N PRO A 31 23.43 4.97 8.89
CA PRO A 31 23.52 5.41 7.51
C PRO A 31 23.30 4.25 6.51
N LYS A 32 22.85 4.57 5.31
CA LYS A 32 22.73 3.61 4.21
C LYS A 32 24.11 3.05 3.87
N SER A 33 24.22 1.73 3.79
CA SER A 33 25.42 0.98 3.42
C SER A 33 25.05 -0.44 2.99
N ASP A 34 26.02 -1.20 2.47
CA ASP A 34 25.83 -2.62 2.13
C ASP A 34 25.51 -3.50 3.35
N GLU A 35 25.83 -3.01 4.56
CA GLU A 35 25.54 -3.66 5.84
C GLU A 35 24.28 -3.12 6.52
N SER A 36 23.45 -2.40 5.79
CA SER A 36 22.18 -1.86 6.30
C SER A 36 20.98 -2.37 5.51
N VAL A 37 19.80 -2.35 6.15
CA VAL A 37 18.52 -2.76 5.59
C VAL A 37 17.55 -1.61 5.72
N LYS A 38 16.83 -1.33 4.65
CA LYS A 38 15.82 -0.30 4.55
C LYS A 38 14.66 -0.55 5.52
N VAL A 39 14.15 0.54 6.11
CA VAL A 39 12.89 0.54 6.85
C VAL A 39 11.80 1.17 5.99
N TYR A 40 10.82 0.39 5.62
CA TYR A 40 9.60 0.89 4.98
C TYR A 40 8.74 1.61 6.01
N GLU A 41 8.32 2.81 5.64
CA GLU A 41 7.52 3.69 6.47
C GLU A 41 6.17 3.98 5.83
N GLN A 42 5.29 4.60 6.59
CA GLN A 42 3.97 5.01 6.13
C GLN A 42 4.02 5.87 4.85
N GLN A 43 5.05 6.69 4.68
CA GLN A 43 5.22 7.53 3.50
C GLN A 43 5.39 6.72 2.20
N ASN A 44 5.98 5.53 2.29
CA ASN A 44 6.05 4.62 1.12
C ASN A 44 4.65 4.19 0.67
N ALA A 45 3.76 3.88 1.61
CA ALA A 45 2.38 3.50 1.28
C ALA A 45 1.55 4.70 0.81
N ILE A 46 1.68 5.86 1.45
CA ILE A 46 0.92 7.08 1.12
C ILE A 46 1.28 7.59 -0.27
N ASN A 47 2.58 7.66 -0.60
CA ASN A 47 3.05 8.18 -1.89
C ASN A 47 3.10 7.11 -2.99
N LYS A 48 2.79 5.85 -2.68
CA LYS A 48 2.91 4.71 -3.63
C LYS A 48 4.32 4.62 -4.21
N ASP A 49 5.33 4.82 -3.37
CA ASP A 49 6.72 4.94 -3.80
C ASP A 49 7.65 4.11 -2.91
N SER A 50 8.18 3.02 -3.47
CA SER A 50 9.16 2.16 -2.80
C SER A 50 10.57 2.76 -2.79
N SER A 51 10.84 3.81 -3.55
CA SER A 51 12.17 4.45 -3.60
C SER A 51 12.42 5.43 -2.46
N LEU A 52 11.37 5.89 -1.77
CA LEU A 52 11.51 6.75 -0.62
C LEU A 52 12.29 6.06 0.51
N GLU A 53 13.39 6.69 0.92
CA GLU A 53 14.34 6.17 1.92
C GLU A 53 14.58 7.22 2.99
N ARG A 54 14.47 6.82 4.23
CA ARG A 54 14.75 7.69 5.36
C ARG A 54 15.57 7.03 6.45
N TYR A 55 15.23 5.78 6.75
CA TYR A 55 15.84 5.05 7.86
C TYR A 55 16.33 3.69 7.42
N PHE A 56 17.47 3.30 7.99
CA PHE A 56 18.10 2.00 7.79
C PHE A 56 18.47 1.41 9.14
N LEU A 57 18.49 0.09 9.21
CA LEU A 57 18.89 -0.70 10.38
C LEU A 57 20.09 -1.59 10.04
N PRO A 58 20.91 -1.96 11.03
CA PRO A 58 21.96 -2.94 10.82
C PRO A 58 21.39 -4.25 10.24
N LYS A 59 22.04 -4.77 9.23
CA LYS A 59 21.63 -5.97 8.49
C LYS A 59 21.45 -7.17 9.40
N GLU A 60 22.39 -7.39 10.33
CA GLU A 60 22.31 -8.46 11.31
C GLU A 60 21.03 -8.36 12.15
N TYR A 61 20.72 -7.16 12.65
CA TYR A 61 19.50 -6.94 13.45
C TYR A 61 18.24 -7.21 12.64
N ALA A 62 18.19 -6.72 11.40
CA ALA A 62 17.04 -6.93 10.51
C ALA A 62 16.80 -8.42 10.25
N TYR A 63 17.83 -9.17 9.90
CA TYR A 63 17.69 -10.61 9.60
C TYR A 63 17.44 -11.50 10.81
N THR A 64 17.90 -11.11 12.00
CA THR A 64 17.76 -11.94 13.21
C THR A 64 16.50 -11.59 14.00
N LYS A 65 16.23 -10.31 14.23
CA LYS A 65 15.15 -9.85 15.12
C LYS A 65 13.90 -9.39 14.36
N LEU A 66 14.04 -8.96 13.10
CA LEU A 66 12.95 -8.40 12.32
C LEU A 66 12.55 -9.25 11.11
N LYS A 67 13.07 -10.47 10.99
CA LYS A 67 12.74 -11.38 9.88
C LYS A 67 11.23 -11.56 9.65
N ALA A 68 10.44 -11.60 10.73
CA ALA A 68 8.99 -11.70 10.62
C ALA A 68 8.31 -10.46 10.01
N PHE A 69 9.02 -9.34 9.89
CA PHE A 69 8.55 -8.06 9.39
C PHE A 69 9.15 -7.67 8.04
N GLU A 70 9.86 -8.59 7.42
CA GLU A 70 10.45 -8.42 6.09
C GLU A 70 9.40 -8.15 5.02
N VAL A 71 9.81 -7.41 4.00
CA VAL A 71 8.99 -7.03 2.84
C VAL A 71 9.69 -7.53 1.58
N HIS A 72 8.93 -8.22 0.75
CA HIS A 72 9.34 -8.71 -0.56
C HIS A 72 8.50 -8.09 -1.67
N SER A 73 8.98 -8.21 -2.90
CA SER A 73 8.20 -7.91 -4.10
C SER A 73 6.85 -8.66 -4.05
N GLY A 74 5.79 -7.97 -4.45
CA GLY A 74 4.44 -8.49 -4.43
C GLY A 74 3.74 -8.46 -3.07
N ASP A 75 4.46 -8.18 -1.96
CA ASP A 75 3.82 -7.89 -0.68
C ASP A 75 3.05 -6.57 -0.76
N ILE A 76 1.98 -6.47 -0.02
CA ILE A 76 1.22 -5.24 0.13
C ILE A 76 1.57 -4.62 1.48
N ILE A 77 1.90 -3.33 1.50
CA ILE A 77 2.01 -2.55 2.72
C ILE A 77 0.80 -1.62 2.87
N VAL A 78 0.29 -1.53 4.09
CA VAL A 78 -0.90 -0.74 4.43
C VAL A 78 -0.58 0.20 5.58
N SER A 79 -0.90 1.47 5.42
CA SER A 79 -0.75 2.46 6.50
C SER A 79 -1.78 2.23 7.61
N CYS A 80 -1.30 2.18 8.87
CA CYS A 80 -2.13 1.75 10.01
C CYS A 80 -2.45 2.87 10.99
N ALA A 81 -1.78 4.02 10.94
CA ALA A 81 -1.93 5.10 11.90
C ALA A 81 -1.89 6.46 11.20
N GLY A 82 -2.60 7.46 11.72
CA GLY A 82 -2.70 8.78 11.10
C GLY A 82 -3.48 8.74 9.78
N THR A 83 -2.80 8.80 8.65
CA THR A 83 -3.41 8.52 7.33
C THR A 83 -3.50 7.01 7.18
N ILE A 84 -4.65 6.44 7.48
CA ILE A 84 -4.86 4.99 7.49
C ILE A 84 -5.45 4.48 6.17
N GLY A 85 -5.18 3.21 5.88
CA GLY A 85 -5.79 2.50 4.75
C GLY A 85 -5.16 2.79 3.40
N GLU A 86 -4.03 3.50 3.36
CA GLU A 86 -3.26 3.64 2.13
C GLU A 86 -2.58 2.31 1.82
N ILE A 87 -2.96 1.72 0.69
CA ILE A 87 -2.51 0.39 0.24
C ILE A 87 -1.49 0.58 -0.88
N TYR A 88 -0.35 -0.07 -0.76
CA TYR A 88 0.68 -0.04 -1.79
C TYR A 88 1.29 -1.43 -1.98
N GLU A 89 1.26 -1.93 -3.19
CA GLU A 89 1.94 -3.16 -3.59
C GLU A 89 3.41 -2.85 -3.87
N ILE A 90 4.29 -3.63 -3.28
CA ILE A 90 5.74 -3.50 -3.45
C ILE A 90 6.14 -4.03 -4.84
N PRO A 91 6.72 -3.19 -5.71
CA PRO A 91 7.08 -3.58 -7.07
C PRO A 91 8.29 -4.55 -7.10
N ASP A 92 8.47 -5.22 -8.23
CA ASP A 92 9.52 -6.25 -8.41
C ASP A 92 10.94 -5.73 -8.24
N ASN A 93 11.17 -4.45 -8.52
CA ASN A 93 12.48 -3.82 -8.40
C ASN A 93 12.71 -3.12 -7.06
N ALA A 94 11.82 -3.31 -6.09
CA ALA A 94 11.96 -2.69 -4.78
C ALA A 94 13.09 -3.32 -3.97
N GLU A 95 13.80 -2.47 -3.23
CA GLU A 95 14.85 -2.88 -2.31
C GLU A 95 14.24 -3.72 -1.16
N TYR A 96 14.95 -4.78 -0.76
CA TYR A 96 14.61 -5.55 0.44
C TYR A 96 14.57 -4.65 1.68
N GLY A 97 13.62 -4.89 2.56
CA GLY A 97 13.49 -4.11 3.78
C GLY A 97 12.55 -4.71 4.80
N VAL A 98 12.29 -3.97 5.86
CA VAL A 98 11.37 -4.34 6.94
C VAL A 98 10.35 -3.23 7.17
N ILE A 99 9.13 -3.56 7.56
CA ILE A 99 8.11 -2.56 7.92
C ILE A 99 8.34 -2.00 9.33
N ASN A 100 8.01 -0.72 9.51
CA ASN A 100 7.93 -0.11 10.84
C ASN A 100 6.56 -0.34 11.51
N GLN A 101 6.39 0.16 12.74
CA GLN A 101 5.17 0.00 13.56
C GLN A 101 3.91 0.65 12.96
N ALA A 102 4.07 1.62 12.04
CA ALA A 102 2.95 2.32 11.41
C ALA A 102 2.38 1.61 10.18
N LEU A 103 2.99 0.49 9.80
CA LEU A 103 2.59 -0.32 8.65
C LEU A 103 2.04 -1.68 9.07
N MET A 104 1.26 -2.25 8.19
CA MET A 104 0.91 -3.66 8.13
C MET A 104 1.35 -4.22 6.78
N ARG A 105 1.98 -5.38 6.79
CA ARG A 105 2.22 -6.18 5.59
C ARG A 105 1.06 -7.15 5.38
N VAL A 106 0.64 -7.30 4.14
CA VAL A 106 -0.34 -8.29 3.69
C VAL A 106 0.26 -9.11 2.56
N ARG A 107 0.25 -10.42 2.69
CA ARG A 107 0.59 -11.40 1.64
C ARG A 107 -0.66 -12.09 1.18
N VAL A 108 -1.08 -11.82 -0.03
CA VAL A 108 -2.29 -12.40 -0.60
C VAL A 108 -2.02 -13.86 -0.99
N ASP A 109 -2.96 -14.75 -0.68
CA ASP A 109 -2.92 -16.11 -1.23
C ASP A 109 -3.54 -16.13 -2.63
N GLU A 110 -2.69 -15.95 -3.63
CA GLU A 110 -3.10 -15.89 -5.03
C GLU A 110 -3.67 -17.21 -5.59
N LYS A 111 -3.65 -18.29 -4.80
CA LYS A 111 -4.38 -19.52 -5.13
C LYS A 111 -5.88 -19.42 -4.84
N ILE A 112 -6.26 -18.51 -3.95
CA ILE A 112 -7.63 -18.35 -3.45
C ILE A 112 -8.29 -17.09 -4.00
N VAL A 113 -7.51 -16.00 -4.16
CA VAL A 113 -8.04 -14.71 -4.60
C VAL A 113 -7.05 -14.01 -5.51
N ASP A 114 -7.55 -13.39 -6.58
CA ASP A 114 -6.76 -12.48 -7.40
C ASP A 114 -6.31 -11.27 -6.57
N LYS A 115 -5.03 -10.90 -6.65
CA LYS A 115 -4.42 -9.84 -5.83
C LYS A 115 -5.11 -8.49 -6.02
N ARG A 116 -5.44 -8.12 -7.24
CA ARG A 116 -6.12 -6.85 -7.54
C ARG A 116 -7.53 -6.84 -6.97
N MET A 117 -8.26 -7.94 -7.13
CA MET A 117 -9.58 -8.11 -6.54
C MET A 117 -9.52 -8.03 -5.01
N PHE A 118 -8.49 -8.64 -4.39
CA PHE A 118 -8.26 -8.51 -2.96
C PHE A 118 -8.04 -7.04 -2.55
N ILE A 119 -7.19 -6.29 -3.25
CA ILE A 119 -6.91 -4.88 -2.96
C ILE A 119 -8.19 -4.05 -3.02
N ILE A 120 -9.04 -4.25 -4.03
CA ILE A 120 -10.32 -3.55 -4.19
C ILE A 120 -11.23 -3.85 -3.00
N ALA A 121 -11.42 -5.13 -2.68
CA ALA A 121 -12.29 -5.55 -1.58
C ALA A 121 -11.77 -5.07 -0.22
N PHE A 122 -10.45 -5.14 0.00
CA PHE A 122 -9.81 -4.73 1.22
C PHE A 122 -9.86 -3.21 1.43
N SER A 123 -9.64 -2.43 0.36
CA SER A 123 -9.80 -0.97 0.39
C SER A 123 -11.23 -0.57 0.76
N ASN A 124 -12.22 -1.20 0.15
CA ASN A 124 -13.62 -0.95 0.46
C ASN A 124 -13.96 -1.27 1.92
N MET A 125 -13.46 -2.38 2.43
CA MET A 125 -13.64 -2.77 3.84
C MET A 125 -13.03 -1.74 4.79
N ILE A 126 -11.79 -1.29 4.55
CA ILE A 126 -11.13 -0.28 5.38
C ILE A 126 -11.90 1.05 5.34
N ASN A 127 -12.33 1.48 4.16
CA ASN A 127 -13.09 2.71 4.00
C ASN A 127 -14.42 2.66 4.77
N GLU A 128 -15.15 1.55 4.68
CA GLU A 128 -16.40 1.33 5.41
C GLU A 128 -16.18 1.30 6.93
N PHE A 129 -15.15 0.58 7.38
CA PHE A 129 -14.77 0.56 8.79
C PHE A 129 -14.43 1.96 9.30
N THR A 130 -13.62 2.71 8.54
CA THR A 130 -13.25 4.08 8.91
C THR A 130 -14.47 4.98 8.98
N ARG A 131 -15.40 4.87 8.04
CA ARG A 131 -16.64 5.66 7.99
C ARG A 131 -17.53 5.38 9.18
N THR A 132 -17.67 4.13 9.59
CA THR A 132 -18.56 3.71 10.69
C THR A 132 -17.99 3.95 12.09
N HIS A 133 -16.65 3.95 12.22
CA HIS A 133 -15.96 4.10 13.51
C HIS A 133 -15.31 5.47 13.72
N SER A 134 -15.63 6.47 12.90
CA SER A 134 -15.05 7.84 12.97
C SER A 134 -15.68 8.74 14.03
N ASN A 135 -16.45 8.23 14.96
CA ASN A 135 -17.11 9.06 15.99
C ASN A 135 -16.12 9.56 17.05
N GLY A 136 -15.62 10.79 16.86
CA GLY A 136 -14.92 11.61 17.89
C GLY A 136 -13.44 11.30 18.06
N SER A 137 -12.63 12.32 17.96
CA SER A 137 -11.29 12.61 18.54
C SER A 137 -10.31 11.48 18.89
N ALA A 138 -10.27 10.34 18.23
CA ALA A 138 -9.25 9.33 18.49
C ALA A 138 -8.40 9.09 17.25
N ILE A 139 -7.13 8.79 17.46
CA ILE A 139 -6.19 8.35 16.43
C ILE A 139 -6.86 7.23 15.64
N LYS A 140 -7.18 7.52 14.38
CA LYS A 140 -7.75 6.51 13.48
C LYS A 140 -6.73 5.38 13.31
N ASN A 141 -7.14 4.16 13.54
CA ASN A 141 -6.37 2.95 13.28
C ASN A 141 -7.18 2.01 12.40
N ILE A 142 -6.49 1.13 11.68
CA ILE A 142 -7.16 0.01 11.01
C ILE A 142 -7.78 -0.93 12.05
N PRO A 143 -8.77 -1.76 11.67
CA PRO A 143 -9.36 -2.75 12.57
C PRO A 143 -8.28 -3.63 13.21
N PRO A 144 -8.40 -3.98 14.51
CA PRO A 144 -7.61 -5.03 15.10
C PRO A 144 -7.73 -6.34 14.31
N PHE A 145 -6.70 -7.18 14.29
CA PHE A 145 -6.76 -8.45 13.55
C PHE A 145 -7.87 -9.39 14.00
N ALA A 146 -8.26 -9.30 15.29
CA ALA A 146 -9.39 -10.05 15.81
C ALA A 146 -10.70 -9.68 15.11
N ASP A 147 -10.86 -8.42 14.72
CA ASP A 147 -12.04 -7.92 14.02
C ASP A 147 -11.90 -8.02 12.50
N LEU A 148 -10.72 -7.71 11.97
CA LEU A 148 -10.44 -7.73 10.54
C LEU A 148 -10.56 -9.13 9.93
N LYS A 149 -9.92 -10.13 10.53
CA LYS A 149 -9.86 -11.48 9.97
C LYS A 149 -11.23 -12.16 9.82
N PRO A 150 -12.18 -12.05 10.77
CA PRO A 150 -13.52 -12.62 10.61
C PRO A 150 -14.46 -11.83 9.70
N MET A 151 -14.09 -10.58 9.29
CA MET A 151 -14.90 -9.80 8.37
C MET A 151 -15.15 -10.56 7.07
N LYS A 152 -16.41 -10.55 6.64
CA LYS A 152 -16.87 -11.28 5.47
C LYS A 152 -16.80 -10.43 4.23
N VAL A 153 -16.52 -11.08 3.12
CA VAL A 153 -16.48 -10.48 1.79
C VAL A 153 -17.05 -11.46 0.78
N LEU A 154 -17.77 -10.95 -0.21
CA LEU A 154 -18.26 -11.75 -1.34
C LEU A 154 -17.18 -11.76 -2.41
N MET A 155 -16.78 -12.96 -2.83
CA MET A 155 -15.79 -13.17 -3.89
C MET A 155 -16.41 -13.94 -5.04
N PRO A 156 -16.28 -13.44 -6.28
CA PRO A 156 -16.66 -14.18 -7.47
C PRO A 156 -15.74 -15.36 -7.71
N SER A 157 -16.03 -16.17 -8.73
CA SER A 157 -15.12 -17.23 -9.20
C SER A 157 -13.76 -16.65 -9.62
N MET A 158 -12.70 -17.46 -9.61
CA MET A 158 -11.37 -17.00 -10.02
C MET A 158 -11.34 -16.47 -11.46
N GLU A 159 -12.15 -17.02 -12.36
CA GLU A 159 -12.28 -16.54 -13.73
C GLU A 159 -12.90 -15.13 -13.75
N GLU A 160 -13.98 -14.92 -13.00
CA GLU A 160 -14.63 -13.61 -12.89
C GLU A 160 -13.71 -12.58 -12.21
N GLN A 161 -12.98 -12.99 -11.16
CA GLN A 161 -12.01 -12.11 -10.48
C GLN A 161 -10.97 -11.59 -11.47
N LYS A 162 -10.40 -12.44 -12.32
CA LYS A 162 -9.43 -12.03 -13.35
C LYS A 162 -10.04 -11.05 -14.35
N VAL A 163 -11.24 -11.30 -14.83
CA VAL A 163 -11.93 -10.41 -15.78
C VAL A 163 -12.18 -9.03 -15.12
N ILE A 164 -12.62 -9.02 -13.87
CA ILE A 164 -12.85 -7.77 -13.11
C ILE A 164 -11.52 -7.04 -12.91
N SER A 165 -10.47 -7.72 -12.49
CA SER A 165 -9.14 -7.15 -12.28
C SER A 165 -8.57 -6.53 -13.55
N GLU A 166 -8.62 -7.22 -14.68
CA GLU A 166 -8.21 -6.68 -15.98
C GLU A 166 -9.01 -5.43 -16.39
N CYS A 167 -10.30 -5.41 -16.09
CA CYS A 167 -11.14 -4.25 -16.37
C CYS A 167 -10.66 -3.02 -15.56
N PHE A 168 -10.39 -3.19 -14.26
CA PHE A 168 -9.87 -2.12 -13.42
C PHE A 168 -8.47 -1.66 -13.83
N GLU A 169 -7.57 -2.59 -14.21
CA GLU A 169 -6.25 -2.24 -14.73
C GLU A 169 -6.33 -1.37 -15.98
N LYS A 170 -7.21 -1.72 -16.92
CA LYS A 170 -7.45 -0.93 -18.12
C LYS A 170 -7.98 0.47 -17.79
N MET A 171 -8.89 0.58 -16.81
CA MET A 171 -9.40 1.88 -16.35
C MET A 171 -8.30 2.73 -15.71
N ASP A 172 -7.48 2.17 -14.82
CA ASP A 172 -6.36 2.87 -14.18
C ASP A 172 -5.32 3.34 -15.21
N TYR A 173 -5.03 2.51 -16.21
CA TYR A 173 -4.18 2.88 -17.33
C TYR A 173 -4.74 4.08 -18.10
N LEU A 174 -6.03 4.07 -18.45
CA LEU A 174 -6.69 5.17 -19.13
C LEU A 174 -6.69 6.46 -18.31
N ILE A 175 -6.98 6.37 -17.01
CA ILE A 175 -6.94 7.51 -16.09
C ILE A 175 -5.52 8.10 -16.07
N THR A 176 -4.51 7.27 -15.95
CA THR A 176 -3.10 7.69 -15.95
C THR A 176 -2.72 8.38 -17.26
N LEU A 177 -3.15 7.82 -18.39
CA LEU A 177 -2.90 8.38 -19.71
C LEU A 177 -3.55 9.76 -19.87
N HIS A 178 -4.80 9.90 -19.42
CA HIS A 178 -5.51 11.18 -19.42
C HIS A 178 -4.84 12.22 -18.51
N HIS A 179 -4.39 11.84 -17.33
CA HIS A 179 -3.64 12.73 -16.43
C HIS A 179 -2.35 13.23 -17.09
N ARG A 180 -1.56 12.35 -17.71
CA ARG A 180 -0.34 12.74 -18.44
C ARG A 180 -0.65 13.71 -19.57
N LYS A 181 -1.68 13.44 -20.37
CA LYS A 181 -2.14 14.32 -21.45
C LYS A 181 -2.53 15.70 -20.92
N LEU A 182 -3.26 15.75 -19.82
CA LEU A 182 -3.68 17.00 -19.17
C LEU A 182 -2.48 17.84 -18.70
N ILE A 183 -1.47 17.19 -18.10
CA ILE A 183 -0.23 17.85 -17.67
C ILE A 183 0.52 18.42 -18.89
N CYS A 184 0.66 17.66 -19.97
CA CYS A 184 1.28 18.14 -21.21
C CYS A 184 0.56 19.37 -21.77
N VAL A 185 -0.77 19.37 -21.84
CA VAL A 185 -1.57 20.51 -22.32
C VAL A 185 -1.39 21.72 -21.40
N LYS A 186 -1.43 21.55 -20.08
CA LYS A 186 -1.19 22.63 -19.11
C LYS A 186 0.21 23.25 -19.27
N ASN A 187 1.21 22.42 -19.48
CA ASN A 187 2.58 22.91 -19.69
C ASN A 187 2.70 23.68 -21.02
N ALA A 188 2.13 23.18 -22.12
CA ALA A 188 2.10 23.87 -23.39
C ALA A 188 1.42 25.25 -23.29
N LEU A 189 0.28 25.33 -22.59
CA LEU A 189 -0.41 26.62 -22.36
C LEU A 189 0.43 27.61 -21.54
N LYS A 190 1.20 27.14 -20.54
CA LYS A 190 2.10 28.01 -19.78
C LYS A 190 3.24 28.56 -20.65
N PHE A 191 3.80 27.75 -21.56
CA PHE A 191 4.82 28.20 -22.49
C PHE A 191 4.27 29.30 -23.41
N THR A 192 3.12 29.08 -24.04
CA THR A 192 2.49 30.07 -24.91
C THR A 192 2.14 31.38 -24.17
N GLN A 193 1.67 31.30 -22.92
CA GLN A 193 1.41 32.52 -22.13
C GLN A 193 2.68 33.30 -21.83
N ASN A 194 3.77 32.62 -21.49
CA ASN A 194 5.05 33.28 -21.21
C ASN A 194 5.66 33.93 -22.46
N ASP A 195 5.51 33.31 -23.64
CA ASP A 195 5.98 33.87 -24.92
C ASP A 195 5.17 35.12 -25.28
N ILE A 196 3.86 35.13 -25.13
CA ILE A 196 2.99 36.29 -25.36
C ILE A 196 3.36 37.47 -24.43
N ILE A 197 3.74 37.19 -23.20
CA ILE A 197 4.13 38.23 -22.23
C ILE A 197 5.51 38.80 -22.61
N ARG A 198 6.44 37.99 -23.11
CA ARG A 198 7.77 38.42 -23.55
C ARG A 198 7.72 39.27 -24.81
N GLU A 199 6.79 39.03 -25.71
CA GLU A 199 6.61 39.82 -26.92
C GLU A 199 5.94 41.19 -26.67
N LYS A 200 5.39 41.44 -25.51
CA LYS A 200 4.72 42.68 -25.11
C LYS A 200 5.54 43.60 -24.21
N LEU A 201 6.75 43.20 -23.84
CA LEU A 201 7.74 43.96 -23.07
C LEU A 201 8.89 44.42 -23.94
#